data_d09b3f9a0ab3e7b8f459fbf6d06a54d4
#
_entry.id   d09b3f9a0ab3e7b8f459fbf6d06a54d4
#
_cell.length_a   1.000
_cell.length_b   1.000
_cell.length_c   1.000
_cell.angle_alpha   90.00
_cell.angle_beta   90.00
_cell.angle_gamma   90.00
#
_symmetry.space_group_name_H-M   'P 1'
#
loop_
_entity.id
_entity.type
_entity.pdbx_description
1 polymer ?
#
loop_
_entity_poly.entity_id
_entity_poly.type
_entity_poly.pdbx_seq_one_letter_code
_entity_poly.pdbx_strand_id
1 'polypeptide(L)'
;GGGTGTGAAPVIAEISQDLGALTVGIVTKPFSFEGKKRMNQAVSGLDELKKHVDTLIVIPNDRLRELIDKSTPMLEAFREVDNVLHRGVQSISDLIAVSGLVNLDFADVKAIMKDRGNALIGIGVGSGENRATDAAKQAVSSPLLETSINGATDAIINVTGGASLTLFEVEEAAEVIRTAANTDINTIFGAVINENLNDEVIVTVIATGFENQSEPLYHSFNSTRREDIFREGTSAVSYTHLTLPTK
;
A
#
# COMPACT_ATOMS: atom_id res chain seq x y z
N GLY A 1 9.17 5.30 -7.81
CA GLY A 1 10.39 5.40 -7.19
C GLY A 1 11.60 6.01 -7.90
N GLY A 2 11.47 6.90 -8.90
CA GLY A 2 12.59 7.66 -9.45
C GLY A 2 12.82 8.98 -8.70
N GLY A 3 13.98 9.65 -8.93
CA GLY A 3 14.31 10.91 -8.24
C GLY A 3 13.32 12.05 -8.49
N THR A 4 12.80 12.17 -9.70
CA THR A 4 11.86 13.21 -10.09
C THR A 4 10.54 13.12 -9.31
N GLY A 5 9.90 11.94 -9.31
CA GLY A 5 8.66 11.73 -8.57
C GLY A 5 8.84 11.87 -7.06
N THR A 6 9.93 11.33 -6.52
CA THR A 6 10.25 11.41 -5.09
C THR A 6 10.43 12.86 -4.61
N GLY A 7 11.04 13.73 -5.43
CA GLY A 7 11.23 15.14 -5.09
C GLY A 7 10.02 16.02 -5.37
N ALA A 8 9.25 15.74 -6.43
CA ALA A 8 8.13 16.58 -6.84
C ALA A 8 6.84 16.28 -6.07
N ALA A 9 6.59 15.02 -5.71
CA ALA A 9 5.34 14.62 -5.07
C ALA A 9 5.05 15.34 -3.74
N PRO A 10 6.00 15.52 -2.80
CA PRO A 10 5.76 16.27 -1.58
C PRO A 10 5.36 17.72 -1.85
N VAL A 11 6.02 18.39 -2.81
CA VAL A 11 5.72 19.79 -3.18
C VAL A 11 4.32 19.93 -3.77
N ILE A 12 3.93 19.01 -4.65
CA ILE A 12 2.58 18.99 -5.22
C ILE A 12 1.54 18.72 -4.13
N ALA A 13 1.84 17.81 -3.21
CA ALA A 13 0.95 17.50 -2.09
C ALA A 13 0.77 18.70 -1.16
N GLU A 14 1.83 19.43 -0.83
CA GLU A 14 1.79 20.66 -0.05
C GLU A 14 0.87 21.70 -0.69
N ILE A 15 1.06 21.96 -1.99
CA ILE A 15 0.20 22.89 -2.73
C ILE A 15 -1.27 22.43 -2.72
N SER A 16 -1.52 21.14 -2.88
CA SER A 16 -2.87 20.55 -2.83
C SER A 16 -3.53 20.77 -1.46
N GLN A 17 -2.76 20.56 -0.39
CA GLN A 17 -3.21 20.76 0.97
C GLN A 17 -3.50 22.24 1.27
N ASP A 18 -2.65 23.16 0.80
CA ASP A 18 -2.84 24.62 0.92
C ASP A 18 -4.12 25.10 0.22
N LEU A 19 -4.51 24.44 -0.88
CA LEU A 19 -5.77 24.67 -1.57
C LEU A 19 -7.00 24.06 -0.86
N GLY A 20 -6.80 23.35 0.25
CA GLY A 20 -7.87 22.70 1.00
C GLY A 20 -8.44 21.43 0.36
N ALA A 21 -7.74 20.87 -0.63
CA ALA A 21 -8.15 19.63 -1.28
C ALA A 21 -7.81 18.42 -0.41
N LEU A 22 -8.69 17.40 -0.44
CA LEU A 22 -8.34 16.07 0.10
C LEU A 22 -7.17 15.50 -0.71
N THR A 23 -6.05 15.27 -0.05
CA THR A 23 -4.81 14.84 -0.69
C THR A 23 -4.47 13.40 -0.30
N VAL A 24 -4.55 12.49 -1.26
CA VAL A 24 -4.24 11.07 -1.09
C VAL A 24 -2.99 10.73 -1.90
N GLY A 25 -1.96 10.24 -1.22
CA GLY A 25 -0.73 9.76 -1.86
C GLY A 25 -0.78 8.26 -2.12
N ILE A 26 -0.54 7.83 -3.37
CA ILE A 26 -0.38 6.42 -3.73
C ILE A 26 0.99 6.25 -4.36
N VAL A 27 1.85 5.49 -3.73
CA VAL A 27 3.25 5.37 -4.14
C VAL A 27 3.78 3.95 -3.98
N THR A 28 4.86 3.64 -4.68
CA THR A 28 5.55 2.36 -4.54
C THR A 28 6.91 2.52 -3.90
N LYS A 29 7.34 1.50 -3.12
CA LYS A 29 8.74 1.33 -2.71
C LYS A 29 9.48 0.52 -3.78
N PRO A 30 10.76 0.84 -4.07
CA PRO A 30 11.55 0.10 -5.04
C PRO A 30 11.72 -1.36 -4.63
N PHE A 31 12.03 -2.22 -5.61
CA PHE A 31 12.43 -3.59 -5.31
C PHE A 31 13.74 -3.62 -4.51
N SER A 32 13.88 -4.61 -3.63
CA SER A 32 15.08 -4.79 -2.82
C SER A 32 16.36 -4.94 -3.65
N PHE A 33 16.28 -5.56 -4.84
CA PHE A 33 17.42 -5.73 -5.74
C PHE A 33 17.92 -4.41 -6.37
N GLU A 34 17.11 -3.33 -6.35
CA GLU A 34 17.52 -2.01 -6.86
C GLU A 34 18.55 -1.31 -5.95
N GLY A 35 18.77 -1.85 -4.76
CA GLY A 35 19.86 -1.51 -3.86
C GLY A 35 19.49 -0.51 -2.76
N LYS A 36 20.29 -0.53 -1.70
CA LYS A 36 20.06 0.24 -0.47
C LYS A 36 19.97 1.75 -0.69
N LYS A 37 20.77 2.30 -1.62
CA LYS A 37 20.76 3.73 -1.90
C LYS A 37 19.38 4.19 -2.39
N ARG A 38 18.78 3.40 -3.28
CA ARG A 38 17.48 3.71 -3.87
C ARG A 38 16.36 3.56 -2.82
N MET A 39 16.45 2.52 -1.99
CA MET A 39 15.53 2.32 -0.88
C MET A 39 15.60 3.49 0.12
N ASN A 40 16.79 3.93 0.52
CA ASN A 40 16.95 5.06 1.45
C ASN A 40 16.36 6.35 0.88
N GLN A 41 16.55 6.61 -0.43
CA GLN A 41 15.93 7.75 -1.10
C GLN A 41 14.40 7.65 -1.09
N ALA A 42 13.86 6.45 -1.32
CA ALA A 42 12.41 6.23 -1.28
C ALA A 42 11.84 6.47 0.13
N VAL A 43 12.50 5.95 1.17
CA VAL A 43 12.08 6.15 2.57
C VAL A 43 12.10 7.64 2.92
N SER A 44 13.19 8.35 2.60
CA SER A 44 13.25 9.81 2.85
C SER A 44 12.16 10.60 2.12
N GLY A 45 11.84 10.20 0.87
CA GLY A 45 10.75 10.81 0.12
C GLY A 45 9.37 10.50 0.68
N LEU A 46 9.18 9.29 1.22
CA LEU A 46 7.95 8.90 1.90
C LEU A 46 7.73 9.70 3.19
N ASP A 47 8.77 9.88 4.00
CA ASP A 47 8.72 10.65 5.24
C ASP A 47 8.36 12.11 4.96
N GLU A 48 8.85 12.67 3.85
CA GLU A 48 8.48 14.02 3.44
C GLU A 48 7.06 14.10 2.90
N LEU A 49 6.66 13.17 2.00
CA LEU A 49 5.31 13.11 1.44
C LEU A 49 4.24 12.95 2.52
N LYS A 50 4.51 12.13 3.54
CA LYS A 50 3.59 11.86 4.65
C LYS A 50 3.16 13.13 5.41
N LYS A 51 3.98 14.17 5.40
CA LYS A 51 3.66 15.45 6.08
C LYS A 51 2.59 16.27 5.34
N HIS A 52 2.41 16.00 4.05
CA HIS A 52 1.61 16.81 3.13
C HIS A 52 0.44 16.05 2.50
N VAL A 53 0.11 14.85 3.01
CA VAL A 53 -1.05 14.07 2.55
C VAL A 53 -1.96 13.71 3.71
N ASP A 54 -3.26 13.67 3.47
CA ASP A 54 -4.25 13.19 4.45
C ASP A 54 -4.15 11.68 4.63
N THR A 55 -3.92 10.96 3.54
CA THR A 55 -3.78 9.49 3.50
C THR A 55 -2.65 9.09 2.57
N LEU A 56 -1.81 8.17 3.01
CA LEU A 56 -0.68 7.63 2.25
C LEU A 56 -0.82 6.12 2.08
N ILE A 57 -0.96 5.68 0.84
CA ILE A 57 -0.96 4.27 0.45
C ILE A 57 0.43 3.94 -0.11
N VAL A 58 1.12 3.01 0.53
CA VAL A 58 2.46 2.58 0.13
C VAL A 58 2.41 1.13 -0.34
N ILE A 59 2.85 0.88 -1.56
CA ILE A 59 2.87 -0.45 -2.18
C ILE A 59 4.32 -0.91 -2.32
N PRO A 60 4.77 -1.92 -1.55
CA PRO A 60 6.11 -2.46 -1.71
C PRO A 60 6.21 -3.30 -2.98
N ASN A 61 7.11 -2.95 -3.92
CA ASN A 61 7.28 -3.70 -5.15
C ASN A 61 7.67 -5.18 -4.89
N ASP A 62 8.36 -5.46 -3.79
CA ASP A 62 8.71 -6.83 -3.43
C ASP A 62 7.48 -7.72 -3.22
N ARG A 63 6.37 -7.16 -2.75
CA ARG A 63 5.10 -7.88 -2.58
C ARG A 63 4.43 -8.22 -3.91
N LEU A 64 4.64 -7.39 -4.94
CA LEU A 64 4.14 -7.68 -6.28
C LEU A 64 4.77 -8.93 -6.90
N ARG A 65 5.97 -9.32 -6.44
CA ARG A 65 6.60 -10.58 -6.85
C ARG A 65 5.79 -11.81 -6.46
N GLU A 66 4.92 -11.70 -5.47
CA GLU A 66 4.04 -12.80 -5.03
C GLU A 66 2.80 -12.94 -5.94
N LEU A 67 2.49 -11.89 -6.73
CA LEU A 67 1.37 -11.86 -7.67
C LEU A 67 1.76 -12.29 -9.09
N ILE A 68 3.05 -12.37 -9.41
CA ILE A 68 3.54 -12.69 -10.75
C ILE A 68 4.25 -14.03 -10.77
N ASP A 69 4.20 -14.72 -11.92
CA ASP A 69 4.91 -15.98 -12.12
C ASP A 69 6.42 -15.77 -12.19
N LYS A 70 7.17 -16.77 -11.75
CA LYS A 70 8.66 -16.74 -11.79
C LYS A 70 9.21 -16.61 -13.21
N SER A 71 8.42 -16.98 -14.22
CA SER A 71 8.76 -16.89 -15.65
C SER A 71 8.40 -15.52 -16.26
N THR A 72 7.74 -14.62 -15.51
CA THR A 72 7.30 -13.33 -16.02
C THR A 72 8.51 -12.46 -16.40
N PRO A 73 8.57 -11.94 -17.63
CA PRO A 73 9.63 -11.03 -18.04
C PRO A 73 9.69 -9.77 -17.18
N MET A 74 10.89 -9.24 -16.96
CA MET A 74 11.10 -8.06 -16.12
C MET A 74 10.28 -6.84 -16.53
N LEU A 75 10.12 -6.62 -17.85
CA LEU A 75 9.30 -5.52 -18.37
C LEU A 75 7.82 -5.68 -17.97
N GLU A 76 7.32 -6.89 -17.99
CA GLU A 76 5.95 -7.21 -17.62
C GLU A 76 5.73 -7.07 -16.11
N ALA A 77 6.72 -7.48 -15.31
CA ALA A 77 6.70 -7.25 -13.86
C ALA A 77 6.59 -5.75 -13.52
N PHE A 78 7.30 -4.86 -14.23
CA PHE A 78 7.16 -3.41 -14.04
C PHE A 78 5.80 -2.88 -14.52
N ARG A 79 5.21 -3.47 -15.55
CA ARG A 79 3.85 -3.12 -15.97
C ARG A 79 2.81 -3.49 -14.92
N GLU A 80 2.99 -4.61 -14.21
CA GLU A 80 2.11 -4.96 -13.09
C GLU A 80 2.20 -3.96 -11.93
N VAL A 81 3.40 -3.42 -11.64
CA VAL A 81 3.55 -2.30 -10.69
C VAL A 81 2.72 -1.10 -11.13
N ASP A 82 2.82 -0.73 -12.40
CA ASP A 82 2.05 0.40 -12.95
C ASP A 82 0.54 0.12 -12.94
N ASN A 83 0.12 -1.11 -13.24
CA ASN A 83 -1.27 -1.53 -13.20
C ASN A 83 -1.87 -1.43 -11.79
N VAL A 84 -1.13 -1.84 -10.77
CA VAL A 84 -1.58 -1.75 -9.36
C VAL A 84 -1.74 -0.30 -8.94
N LEU A 85 -0.77 0.57 -9.28
CA LEU A 85 -0.89 2.01 -9.03
C LEU A 85 -2.10 2.61 -9.75
N HIS A 86 -2.27 2.27 -11.03
CA HIS A 86 -3.39 2.74 -11.83
C HIS A 86 -4.74 2.32 -11.22
N ARG A 87 -4.89 1.03 -10.86
CA ARG A 87 -6.09 0.52 -10.20
C ARG A 87 -6.35 1.20 -8.85
N GLY A 88 -5.31 1.45 -8.08
CA GLY A 88 -5.42 2.16 -6.80
C GLY A 88 -5.96 3.59 -6.96
N VAL A 89 -5.42 4.35 -7.92
CA VAL A 89 -5.89 5.70 -8.24
C VAL A 89 -7.31 5.67 -8.81
N GLN A 90 -7.54 4.76 -9.76
CA GLN A 90 -8.83 4.62 -10.43
C GLN A 90 -9.93 4.27 -9.43
N SER A 91 -9.69 3.34 -8.51
CA SER A 91 -10.68 2.94 -7.50
C SER A 91 -11.19 4.11 -6.66
N ILE A 92 -10.30 5.05 -6.30
CA ILE A 92 -10.70 6.24 -5.55
C ILE A 92 -11.38 7.26 -6.47
N SER A 93 -10.84 7.45 -7.67
CA SER A 93 -11.38 8.40 -8.64
C SER A 93 -12.78 8.00 -9.12
N ASP A 94 -12.99 6.72 -9.39
CA ASP A 94 -14.27 6.20 -9.87
C ASP A 94 -15.38 6.38 -8.82
N LEU A 95 -15.05 6.22 -7.54
CA LEU A 95 -16.01 6.47 -6.44
C LEU A 95 -16.52 7.91 -6.41
N ILE A 96 -15.71 8.87 -6.86
CA ILE A 96 -16.01 10.30 -6.82
C ILE A 96 -16.59 10.79 -8.15
N ALA A 97 -16.05 10.31 -9.28
CA ALA A 97 -16.30 10.86 -10.59
C ALA A 97 -17.36 10.10 -11.40
N VAL A 98 -17.56 8.81 -11.12
CA VAL A 98 -18.49 7.97 -11.87
C VAL A 98 -19.80 7.84 -11.12
N SER A 99 -20.91 8.16 -11.76
CA SER A 99 -22.24 7.82 -11.24
C SER A 99 -22.41 6.30 -11.27
N GLY A 100 -22.12 5.67 -10.15
CA GLY A 100 -22.27 4.23 -9.98
C GLY A 100 -23.72 3.82 -9.68
N LEU A 101 -23.96 2.52 -9.55
CA LEU A 101 -25.24 1.97 -9.06
C LEU A 101 -25.50 2.36 -7.61
N VAL A 102 -24.44 2.55 -6.82
CA VAL A 102 -24.45 3.09 -5.47
C VAL A 102 -23.62 4.37 -5.49
N ASN A 103 -24.28 5.53 -5.41
CA ASN A 103 -23.61 6.82 -5.36
C ASN A 103 -23.07 7.06 -3.94
N LEU A 104 -21.76 7.23 -3.85
CA LEU A 104 -21.10 7.69 -2.65
C LEU A 104 -21.02 9.21 -2.65
N ASP A 105 -21.31 9.83 -1.51
CA ASP A 105 -21.05 11.24 -1.31
C ASP A 105 -19.53 11.44 -1.12
N PHE A 106 -18.99 12.47 -1.77
CA PHE A 106 -17.59 12.89 -1.54
C PHE A 106 -17.31 13.16 -0.06
N ALA A 107 -18.32 13.60 0.69
CA ALA A 107 -18.21 13.82 2.13
C ALA A 107 -17.86 12.52 2.90
N ASP A 108 -18.43 11.39 2.47
CA ASP A 108 -18.16 10.08 3.09
C ASP A 108 -16.73 9.62 2.81
N VAL A 109 -16.28 9.72 1.55
CA VAL A 109 -14.89 9.41 1.18
C VAL A 109 -13.92 10.31 1.96
N LYS A 110 -14.23 11.60 2.07
CA LYS A 110 -13.44 12.55 2.84
C LYS A 110 -13.37 12.19 4.33
N ALA A 111 -14.46 11.73 4.94
CA ALA A 111 -14.50 11.33 6.35
C ALA A 111 -13.58 10.13 6.64
N ILE A 112 -13.46 9.19 5.70
CA ILE A 112 -12.60 8.00 5.84
C ILE A 112 -11.14 8.28 5.51
N MET A 113 -10.86 9.26 4.63
CA MET A 113 -9.50 9.49 4.12
C MET A 113 -8.80 10.68 4.76
N LYS A 114 -9.53 11.65 5.32
CA LYS A 114 -8.93 12.87 5.85
C LYS A 114 -8.18 12.59 7.14
N ASP A 115 -6.91 13.04 7.21
CA ASP A 115 -6.04 12.95 8.39
C ASP A 115 -5.87 11.52 8.93
N ARG A 116 -5.94 10.50 8.06
CA ARG A 116 -5.86 9.07 8.45
C ARG A 116 -4.44 8.49 8.41
N GLY A 117 -3.49 9.19 7.83
CA GLY A 117 -2.10 8.75 7.75
C GLY A 117 -1.91 7.54 6.83
N ASN A 118 -1.43 6.42 7.35
CA ASN A 118 -1.19 5.25 6.52
C ASN A 118 -2.48 4.49 6.21
N ALA A 119 -2.62 4.08 4.95
CA ALA A 119 -3.68 3.19 4.49
C ALA A 119 -3.09 1.99 3.75
N LEU A 120 -3.84 0.90 3.77
CA LEU A 120 -3.51 -0.34 3.05
C LEU A 120 -4.46 -0.51 1.88
N ILE A 121 -3.96 -1.04 0.77
CA ILE A 121 -4.76 -1.39 -0.40
C ILE A 121 -4.64 -2.88 -0.68
N GLY A 122 -5.78 -3.53 -0.88
CA GLY A 122 -5.88 -4.89 -1.38
C GLY A 122 -6.69 -4.92 -2.67
N ILE A 123 -6.26 -5.71 -3.63
CA ILE A 123 -6.93 -5.88 -4.91
C ILE A 123 -7.10 -7.36 -5.17
N GLY A 124 -8.31 -7.75 -5.55
CA GLY A 124 -8.63 -9.11 -5.97
C GLY A 124 -9.42 -9.12 -7.27
N VAL A 125 -9.23 -10.16 -8.06
CA VAL A 125 -9.92 -10.39 -9.32
C VAL A 125 -10.56 -11.77 -9.26
N GLY A 126 -11.82 -11.87 -9.62
CA GLY A 126 -12.57 -13.13 -9.67
C GLY A 126 -13.31 -13.29 -10.97
N SER A 127 -13.50 -14.52 -11.38
CA SER A 127 -14.28 -14.91 -12.58
C SER A 127 -15.12 -16.14 -12.29
N GLY A 128 -16.18 -16.34 -13.08
CA GLY A 128 -17.08 -17.49 -12.94
C GLY A 128 -18.19 -17.28 -11.90
N GLU A 129 -18.75 -18.37 -11.36
CA GLU A 129 -19.97 -18.35 -10.54
C GLU A 129 -19.81 -17.62 -9.20
N ASN A 130 -18.65 -17.74 -8.56
CA ASN A 130 -18.36 -17.12 -7.25
C ASN A 130 -17.40 -15.90 -7.36
N ARG A 131 -17.39 -15.25 -8.53
CA ARG A 131 -16.40 -14.22 -8.90
C ARG A 131 -16.25 -13.09 -7.87
N ALA A 132 -17.36 -12.61 -7.31
CA ALA A 132 -17.33 -11.51 -6.34
C ALA A 132 -16.75 -11.94 -4.97
N THR A 133 -17.18 -13.12 -4.49
CA THR A 133 -16.66 -13.72 -3.26
C THR A 133 -15.17 -14.05 -3.37
N ASP A 134 -14.74 -14.62 -4.51
CA ASP A 134 -13.35 -14.98 -4.74
C ASP A 134 -12.47 -13.73 -4.89
N ALA A 135 -12.95 -12.72 -5.61
CA ALA A 135 -12.28 -11.41 -5.69
C ALA A 135 -12.15 -10.75 -4.31
N ALA A 136 -13.20 -10.78 -3.48
CA ALA A 136 -13.16 -10.23 -2.13
C ALA A 136 -12.17 -10.97 -1.22
N LYS A 137 -12.15 -12.30 -1.24
CA LYS A 137 -11.17 -13.12 -0.51
C LYS A 137 -9.74 -12.81 -0.96
N GLN A 138 -9.52 -12.70 -2.25
CA GLN A 138 -8.21 -12.35 -2.80
C GLN A 138 -7.80 -10.94 -2.40
N ALA A 139 -8.73 -9.97 -2.38
CA ALA A 139 -8.45 -8.60 -1.96
C ALA A 139 -7.99 -8.53 -0.49
N VAL A 140 -8.69 -9.21 0.44
CA VAL A 140 -8.34 -9.20 1.87
C VAL A 140 -7.11 -10.04 2.21
N SER A 141 -6.76 -11.01 1.37
CA SER A 141 -5.54 -11.81 1.48
C SER A 141 -4.42 -11.35 0.54
N SER A 142 -4.61 -10.20 -0.10
CA SER A 142 -3.67 -9.66 -1.07
C SER A 142 -2.29 -9.47 -0.44
N PRO A 143 -1.21 -9.93 -1.07
CA PRO A 143 0.15 -9.67 -0.59
C PRO A 143 0.52 -8.19 -0.63
N LEU A 144 -0.26 -7.34 -1.29
CA LEU A 144 -0.10 -5.88 -1.28
C LEU A 144 -0.39 -5.27 0.10
N LEU A 145 -1.19 -5.95 0.92
CA LEU A 145 -1.38 -5.60 2.31
C LEU A 145 -0.09 -5.95 3.06
N GLU A 146 0.64 -4.97 3.55
CA GLU A 146 1.84 -5.21 4.39
C GLU A 146 1.47 -5.93 5.69
N THR A 147 0.26 -5.70 6.18
CA THR A 147 -0.34 -6.33 7.35
C THR A 147 -1.77 -6.76 7.03
N SER A 148 -2.41 -7.53 7.91
CA SER A 148 -3.84 -7.81 7.81
C SER A 148 -4.66 -6.52 7.89
N ILE A 149 -5.84 -6.48 7.26
CA ILE A 149 -6.82 -5.41 7.44
C ILE A 149 -7.41 -5.38 8.86
N ASN A 150 -7.06 -6.37 9.68
CA ASN A 150 -7.46 -6.46 11.07
C ASN A 150 -6.92 -5.24 11.85
N GLY A 151 -7.82 -4.56 12.56
CA GLY A 151 -7.50 -3.33 13.29
C GLY A 151 -7.72 -2.04 12.49
N ALA A 152 -8.16 -2.12 11.24
CA ALA A 152 -8.67 -0.95 10.53
C ALA A 152 -10.03 -0.51 11.13
N THR A 153 -10.23 0.79 11.29
CA THR A 153 -11.50 1.35 11.74
C THR A 153 -12.43 1.68 10.59
N ASP A 154 -11.88 1.95 9.43
CA ASP A 154 -12.62 2.37 8.26
C ASP A 154 -12.11 1.65 7.00
N ALA A 155 -13.00 1.35 6.05
CA ALA A 155 -12.63 0.81 4.76
C ALA A 155 -13.52 1.34 3.64
N ILE A 156 -12.90 1.57 2.49
CA ILE A 156 -13.57 1.80 1.23
C ILE A 156 -13.49 0.50 0.42
N ILE A 157 -14.63 0.03 -0.04
CA ILE A 157 -14.75 -1.17 -0.85
C ILE A 157 -15.32 -0.76 -2.20
N ASN A 158 -14.55 -0.95 -3.25
CA ASN A 158 -14.99 -0.71 -4.61
C ASN A 158 -15.12 -2.05 -5.36
N VAL A 159 -16.32 -2.33 -5.84
CA VAL A 159 -16.60 -3.51 -6.66
C VAL A 159 -16.83 -3.05 -8.09
N THR A 160 -15.97 -3.46 -9.00
CA THR A 160 -16.06 -3.14 -10.42
C THR A 160 -16.36 -4.43 -11.20
N GLY A 161 -17.43 -4.45 -11.96
CA GLY A 161 -17.82 -5.60 -12.78
C GLY A 161 -18.46 -5.20 -14.10
N GLY A 162 -18.71 -6.17 -14.96
CA GLY A 162 -19.45 -5.97 -16.21
C GLY A 162 -20.94 -5.67 -15.97
N ALA A 163 -21.71 -5.51 -17.04
CA ALA A 163 -23.15 -5.24 -16.98
C ALA A 163 -23.97 -6.35 -16.29
N SER A 164 -23.37 -7.53 -16.11
CA SER A 164 -23.97 -8.68 -15.41
C SER A 164 -23.79 -8.66 -13.90
N LEU A 165 -23.09 -7.65 -13.33
CA LEU A 165 -22.87 -7.54 -11.88
C LEU A 165 -24.21 -7.37 -11.15
N THR A 166 -24.47 -8.22 -10.17
CA THR A 166 -25.71 -8.23 -9.39
C THR A 166 -25.51 -7.59 -8.01
N LEU A 167 -26.62 -7.14 -7.41
CA LEU A 167 -26.61 -6.61 -6.04
C LEU A 167 -26.14 -7.68 -5.04
N PHE A 168 -26.56 -8.93 -5.23
CA PHE A 168 -26.18 -10.03 -4.34
C PHE A 168 -24.68 -10.27 -4.35
N GLU A 169 -24.01 -10.20 -5.50
CA GLU A 169 -22.56 -10.32 -5.60
C GLU A 169 -21.84 -9.21 -4.86
N VAL A 170 -22.36 -7.98 -4.91
CA VAL A 170 -21.81 -6.84 -4.16
C VAL A 170 -21.96 -7.04 -2.65
N GLU A 171 -23.13 -7.53 -2.20
CA GLU A 171 -23.38 -7.84 -0.78
C GLU A 171 -22.49 -8.96 -0.27
N GLU A 172 -22.31 -10.04 -1.04
CA GLU A 172 -21.43 -11.15 -0.67
C GLU A 172 -19.96 -10.71 -0.57
N ALA A 173 -19.48 -9.91 -1.51
CA ALA A 173 -18.14 -9.34 -1.43
C ALA A 173 -17.95 -8.50 -0.17
N ALA A 174 -18.94 -7.69 0.16
CA ALA A 174 -18.97 -6.87 1.36
C ALA A 174 -18.86 -7.68 2.65
N GLU A 175 -19.64 -8.75 2.75
CA GLU A 175 -19.67 -9.60 3.94
C GLU A 175 -18.34 -10.34 4.16
N VAL A 176 -17.70 -10.79 3.08
CA VAL A 176 -16.36 -11.39 3.14
C VAL A 176 -15.36 -10.41 3.75
N ILE A 177 -15.41 -9.15 3.33
CA ILE A 177 -14.46 -8.13 3.80
C ILE A 177 -14.72 -7.76 5.26
N ARG A 178 -15.98 -7.58 5.66
CA ARG A 178 -16.36 -7.33 7.07
C ARG A 178 -15.90 -8.45 7.98
N THR A 179 -16.13 -9.70 7.56
CA THR A 179 -15.69 -10.88 8.32
C THR A 179 -14.17 -10.93 8.46
N ALA A 180 -13.42 -10.57 7.41
CA ALA A 180 -11.97 -10.56 7.43
C ALA A 180 -11.37 -9.46 8.32
N ALA A 181 -12.04 -8.33 8.46
CA ALA A 181 -11.60 -7.23 9.32
C ALA A 181 -11.67 -7.55 10.81
N ASN A 182 -12.51 -8.52 11.20
CA ASN A 182 -12.68 -9.02 12.59
C ASN A 182 -12.95 -7.91 13.62
N THR A 183 -13.47 -6.75 13.17
CA THR A 183 -13.81 -5.56 13.96
C THR A 183 -15.07 -4.94 13.39
N ASP A 184 -15.70 -4.08 14.17
CA ASP A 184 -16.83 -3.26 13.71
C ASP A 184 -16.30 -2.13 12.80
N ILE A 185 -15.90 -2.51 11.58
CA ILE A 185 -15.30 -1.62 10.60
C ILE A 185 -16.39 -0.79 9.90
N ASN A 186 -16.22 0.53 9.90
CA ASN A 186 -17.06 1.42 9.12
C ASN A 186 -16.75 1.27 7.63
N THR A 187 -17.69 0.78 6.85
CA THR A 187 -17.48 0.45 5.44
C THR A 187 -18.27 1.33 4.50
N ILE A 188 -17.61 1.90 3.53
CA ILE A 188 -18.20 2.60 2.40
C ILE A 188 -18.10 1.72 1.16
N PHE A 189 -19.23 1.54 0.48
CA PHE A 189 -19.32 0.71 -0.72
C PHE A 189 -19.53 1.55 -1.96
N GLY A 190 -18.73 1.25 -2.99
CA GLY A 190 -18.98 1.68 -4.35
C GLY A 190 -19.16 0.48 -5.28
N ALA A 191 -20.07 0.59 -6.22
CA ALA A 191 -20.24 -0.37 -7.29
C ALA A 191 -20.20 0.35 -8.64
N VAL A 192 -19.24 0.00 -9.47
CA VAL A 192 -18.99 0.61 -10.78
C VAL A 192 -19.18 -0.43 -11.88
N ILE A 193 -19.92 -0.08 -12.92
CA ILE A 193 -20.05 -0.92 -14.10
C ILE A 193 -19.01 -0.51 -15.13
N ASN A 194 -18.20 -1.48 -15.54
CA ASN A 194 -17.22 -1.35 -16.62
C ASN A 194 -17.53 -2.41 -17.69
N GLU A 195 -18.08 -1.96 -18.80
CA GLU A 195 -18.50 -2.86 -19.90
C GLU A 195 -17.34 -3.65 -20.53
N ASN A 196 -16.09 -3.22 -20.32
CA ASN A 196 -14.91 -3.95 -20.79
C ASN A 196 -14.59 -5.19 -19.93
N LEU A 197 -15.16 -5.28 -18.74
CA LEU A 197 -15.07 -6.46 -17.88
C LEU A 197 -16.26 -7.38 -18.18
N ASN A 198 -16.03 -8.40 -18.99
CA ASN A 198 -17.10 -9.35 -19.38
C ASN A 198 -17.65 -10.09 -18.15
N ASP A 199 -16.99 -11.17 -17.74
CA ASP A 199 -17.37 -12.01 -16.60
C ASP A 199 -16.46 -11.81 -15.37
N GLU A 200 -15.53 -10.89 -15.44
CA GLU A 200 -14.62 -10.60 -14.33
C GLU A 200 -15.21 -9.58 -13.37
N VAL A 201 -14.94 -9.77 -12.09
CA VAL A 201 -15.21 -8.81 -11.03
C VAL A 201 -13.88 -8.44 -10.36
N ILE A 202 -13.66 -7.16 -10.20
CA ILE A 202 -12.50 -6.61 -9.48
C ILE A 202 -13.00 -6.01 -8.17
N VAL A 203 -12.44 -6.47 -7.06
CA VAL A 203 -12.69 -5.89 -5.74
C VAL A 203 -11.44 -5.18 -5.27
N THR A 204 -11.57 -3.90 -4.95
CA THR A 204 -10.50 -3.11 -4.32
C THR A 204 -10.94 -2.70 -2.94
N VAL A 205 -10.09 -2.97 -1.95
CA VAL A 205 -10.29 -2.57 -0.55
C VAL A 205 -9.21 -1.59 -0.16
N ILE A 206 -9.62 -0.44 0.38
CA ILE A 206 -8.70 0.53 0.97
C ILE A 206 -9.06 0.65 2.43
N ALA A 207 -8.18 0.16 3.31
CA ALA A 207 -8.38 0.15 4.75
C ALA A 207 -7.57 1.28 5.40
N THR A 208 -8.20 2.02 6.31
CA THR A 208 -7.63 3.17 7.01
C THR A 208 -7.91 3.12 8.51
N GLY A 209 -7.37 4.08 9.27
CA GLY A 209 -7.65 4.22 10.70
C GLY A 209 -7.00 3.15 11.55
N PHE A 210 -5.87 2.61 11.14
CA PHE A 210 -5.06 1.75 11.99
C PHE A 210 -4.58 2.58 13.18
N GLU A 211 -5.08 2.28 14.38
CA GLU A 211 -4.56 2.90 15.61
C GLU A 211 -3.04 2.70 15.62
N ASN A 212 -2.32 3.77 15.96
CA ASN A 212 -0.86 3.87 15.97
C ASN A 212 -0.18 2.55 16.37
N GLN A 213 -0.04 1.62 15.46
CA GLN A 213 1.01 0.64 15.52
C GLN A 213 2.29 1.44 15.23
N SER A 214 2.84 1.94 16.33
CA SER A 214 4.14 2.55 16.38
C SER A 214 5.08 1.80 15.45
N GLU A 215 5.57 2.51 14.44
CA GLU A 215 6.67 2.22 13.54
C GLU A 215 6.86 0.76 13.10
N PRO A 216 6.88 0.51 11.79
CA PRO A 216 7.27 -0.79 11.28
C PRO A 216 8.68 -1.11 11.77
N LEU A 217 8.87 -2.36 12.18
CA LEU A 217 10.07 -3.07 12.65
C LEU A 217 11.37 -2.87 11.84
N TYR A 218 11.65 -1.66 11.35
CA TYR A 218 12.90 -1.35 10.63
C TYR A 218 14.09 -1.01 11.53
N HIS A 219 13.89 -0.84 12.85
CA HIS A 219 15.00 -0.59 13.79
C HIS A 219 15.59 -1.84 14.46
N SER A 220 15.06 -3.04 14.22
CA SER A 220 15.50 -4.23 14.94
C SER A 220 16.70 -4.97 14.32
N PHE A 221 17.23 -4.55 13.17
CA PHE A 221 18.38 -5.28 12.58
C PHE A 221 19.77 -4.67 12.84
N ASN A 222 19.86 -3.55 13.53
CA ASN A 222 21.16 -2.88 13.71
C ASN A 222 21.59 -2.59 15.17
N SER A 223 20.82 -2.93 16.19
CA SER A 223 21.22 -2.61 17.57
C SER A 223 21.67 -3.80 18.43
N THR A 224 21.51 -5.04 17.96
CA THR A 224 21.86 -6.21 18.80
C THR A 224 23.23 -6.84 18.48
N ARG A 225 24.11 -6.14 17.80
CA ARG A 225 25.46 -6.69 17.48
C ARG A 225 26.65 -5.78 17.77
N ARG A 226 26.49 -4.79 18.64
CA ARG A 226 27.63 -3.93 19.03
C ARG A 226 27.90 -3.79 20.52
N GLU A 227 27.08 -4.28 21.41
CA GLU A 227 27.33 -4.14 22.85
C GLU A 227 27.75 -5.41 23.56
N ASP A 228 27.58 -6.60 22.98
CA ASP A 228 27.97 -7.87 23.64
C ASP A 228 29.37 -8.37 23.31
N ILE A 229 30.16 -7.65 22.48
CA ILE A 229 31.56 -8.05 22.15
C ILE A 229 32.59 -7.38 23.07
N PHE A 230 32.17 -6.43 23.94
CA PHE A 230 33.11 -5.69 24.79
C PHE A 230 33.00 -5.99 26.30
N ARG A 231 32.43 -7.12 26.68
CA ARG A 231 32.35 -7.53 28.09
C ARG A 231 32.88 -8.93 28.34
N GLU A 232 34.07 -9.22 27.87
CA GLU A 232 34.92 -10.29 28.51
C GLU A 232 36.32 -10.12 27.94
N GLY A 233 37.29 -9.86 28.83
CA GLY A 233 38.70 -10.00 28.53
C GLY A 233 39.56 -8.77 28.75
N THR A 234 39.68 -8.32 30.00
CA THR A 234 40.83 -7.56 30.44
C THR A 234 42.07 -8.43 30.36
N SER A 235 42.88 -8.25 29.30
CA SER A 235 44.30 -8.54 29.38
C SER A 235 45.05 -7.51 28.49
N ALA A 236 45.86 -6.73 29.13
CA ALA A 236 46.69 -5.71 28.52
C ALA A 236 47.67 -6.36 27.54
N VAL A 237 47.64 -5.92 26.29
CA VAL A 237 48.70 -6.21 25.33
C VAL A 237 49.41 -4.94 25.00
N SER A 238 50.68 -4.85 25.45
CA SER A 238 51.63 -3.78 25.15
C SER A 238 51.97 -3.75 23.67
N TYR A 239 51.73 -2.64 23.01
CA TYR A 239 52.21 -2.42 21.65
C TYR A 239 53.63 -1.87 21.67
N THR A 240 54.59 -2.68 21.24
CA THR A 240 55.94 -2.23 20.91
C THR A 240 55.92 -1.59 19.49
N HIS A 241 56.36 -0.37 19.41
CA HIS A 241 56.60 0.36 18.17
C HIS A 241 57.66 -0.34 17.30
N LEU A 242 57.32 -0.69 16.07
CA LEU A 242 58.26 -1.04 15.03
C LEU A 242 58.39 0.16 14.09
N THR A 243 59.56 0.80 14.18
CA THR A 243 59.99 1.81 13.20
C THR A 243 60.54 1.14 11.95
N LEU A 244 60.01 1.53 10.79
CA LEU A 244 60.55 1.13 9.50
C LEU A 244 61.78 1.97 9.13
N PRO A 245 62.84 1.38 8.58
CA PRO A 245 63.98 2.16 8.13
C PRO A 245 63.72 2.75 6.74
N THR A 246 64.05 4.03 6.60
CA THR A 246 64.19 4.74 5.33
C THR A 246 65.34 4.26 4.52
N LYS A 247 65.10 3.94 3.28
CA LYS A 247 66.04 4.11 2.14
C LYS A 247 65.27 4.41 0.90
#